data_8a5c8ec462986b185497477c269a4c70
#
_entry.id   8a5c8ec462986b185497477c269a4c70
#
_cell.length_a   1.000
_cell.length_b   1.000
_cell.length_c   1.000
_cell.angle_alpha   90.00
_cell.angle_beta   90.00
_cell.angle_gamma   90.00
#
_symmetry.space_group_name_H-M   'P 1'
#
loop_
_entity.id
_entity.type
_entity.pdbx_description
1 polymer ?
#
loop_
_entity_poly.entity_id
_entity_poly.type
_entity_poly.pdbx_seq_one_letter_code
_entity_poly.pdbx_strand_id
1 'polypeptide(L)'
;LIQDKEGKTLYRISSPVEIAAGGKKTVTHTIEMFYPELWSVRNPYLYTAITEVRVGNKLTDRYRTTFGIRKFDWDEHTGFSLNGEPTKILGVCLHHDLGCLGSAVNPRALERQLQIMKDMGANAVRTSHNPPAPELLDICDRIGLLVQDEAFDMWRKRKSPYDYARYFDEWHEKDLTDQVLRDRNHPSVFMWSIGNEVLEQWQHADADTLSLEAANLILNAGHPVDDEILSDTAMSVQGLIAHSLAAIVKRLDKTRPVTAANNEATPGNLIFRSNALDVLGFNYHEKNYEPFPQNFPGKTLIVSESTSALMTRGYYQMPSDSMYVWPNTWRERFDRPEHLCSAYDNCHVPWGSTHEVTWREVKRLPYVSGMFIWTGFDYLGEPTPYWWPSRSSFFGIVDLAGIPKDVYYMYQSEWTDTPVLHLFPHWN
;
A
#
# COMPACT_ATOMS: atom_id res chain seq x y z
N LEU A 1 -11.32 26.15 16.96
CA LEU A 1 -11.43 25.37 18.19
C LEU A 1 -10.74 24.03 18.00
N ILE A 2 -9.99 23.54 18.97
CA ILE A 2 -9.53 22.16 19.01
C ILE A 2 -10.26 21.44 20.14
N GLN A 3 -10.85 20.30 19.82
CA GLN A 3 -11.58 19.46 20.77
C GLN A 3 -10.91 18.08 20.89
N ASP A 4 -10.97 17.51 22.08
CA ASP A 4 -10.63 16.11 22.34
C ASP A 4 -11.73 15.15 21.83
N LYS A 5 -11.51 13.85 22.01
CA LYS A 5 -12.46 12.82 21.56
C LYS A 5 -13.82 12.87 22.28
N GLU A 6 -13.87 13.44 23.49
CA GLU A 6 -15.10 13.65 24.26
C GLU A 6 -15.83 14.95 23.85
N GLY A 7 -15.27 15.76 22.94
CA GLY A 7 -15.84 17.03 22.49
C GLY A 7 -15.54 18.22 23.39
N LYS A 8 -14.67 18.05 24.39
CA LYS A 8 -14.23 19.15 25.25
C LYS A 8 -13.28 20.07 24.48
N THR A 9 -13.54 21.37 24.48
CA THR A 9 -12.66 22.33 23.84
C THR A 9 -11.39 22.53 24.68
N LEU A 10 -10.26 22.17 24.07
CA LEU A 10 -8.91 22.32 24.66
C LEU A 10 -8.32 23.68 24.32
N TYR A 11 -8.47 24.11 23.06
CA TYR A 11 -7.86 25.36 22.55
C TYR A 11 -8.89 26.15 21.73
N ARG A 12 -8.74 27.48 21.82
CA ARG A 12 -9.51 28.43 21.01
C ARG A 12 -8.58 29.53 20.54
N ILE A 13 -8.61 29.81 19.22
CA ILE A 13 -7.90 30.92 18.60
C ILE A 13 -8.83 31.60 17.61
N SER A 14 -8.73 32.90 17.43
CA SER A 14 -9.49 33.65 16.44
C SER A 14 -8.70 34.83 15.94
N SER A 15 -8.92 35.22 14.69
CA SER A 15 -8.33 36.41 14.06
C SER A 15 -9.40 37.16 13.27
N PRO A 16 -9.44 38.48 13.33
CA PRO A 16 -10.26 39.27 12.42
C PRO A 16 -9.70 39.18 11.01
N VAL A 17 -10.58 39.09 10.04
CA VAL A 17 -10.20 38.95 8.61
C VAL A 17 -11.05 39.91 7.79
N GLU A 18 -10.39 40.70 6.96
CA GLU A 18 -11.05 41.51 5.93
C GLU A 18 -10.74 40.92 4.56
N ILE A 19 -11.81 40.72 3.77
CA ILE A 19 -11.73 40.12 2.43
C ILE A 19 -12.46 41.07 1.49
N ALA A 20 -11.77 41.52 0.42
CA ALA A 20 -12.40 42.33 -0.62
C ALA A 20 -13.49 41.51 -1.37
N ALA A 21 -14.44 42.21 -1.96
CA ALA A 21 -15.48 41.57 -2.78
C ALA A 21 -14.85 40.71 -3.88
N GLY A 22 -15.25 39.42 -4.01
CA GLY A 22 -14.68 38.47 -4.96
C GLY A 22 -13.28 37.95 -4.60
N GLY A 23 -12.70 38.45 -3.49
CA GLY A 23 -11.35 38.06 -3.06
C GLY A 23 -11.32 36.75 -2.27
N LYS A 24 -10.09 36.17 -2.12
CA LYS A 24 -9.78 35.02 -1.28
C LYS A 24 -8.68 35.39 -0.29
N LYS A 25 -8.72 34.87 0.92
CA LYS A 25 -7.69 35.05 1.93
C LYS A 25 -7.45 33.78 2.72
N THR A 26 -6.21 33.38 2.82
CA THR A 26 -5.77 32.28 3.68
C THR A 26 -5.40 32.82 5.06
N VAL A 27 -5.89 32.19 6.10
CA VAL A 27 -5.55 32.48 7.49
C VAL A 27 -4.87 31.28 8.09
N THR A 28 -3.71 31.49 8.68
CA THR A 28 -2.94 30.44 9.37
C THR A 28 -2.94 30.72 10.87
N HIS A 29 -3.28 29.69 11.64
CA HIS A 29 -3.15 29.71 13.09
C HIS A 29 -2.16 28.62 13.52
N THR A 30 -1.31 28.95 14.47
CA THR A 30 -0.40 27.99 15.11
C THR A 30 -0.85 27.79 16.56
N ILE A 31 -0.98 26.54 16.95
CA ILE A 31 -1.36 26.15 18.31
C ILE A 31 -0.29 25.18 18.82
N GLU A 32 0.33 25.52 19.94
CA GLU A 32 1.24 24.62 20.65
C GLU A 32 0.41 23.75 21.62
N MET A 33 0.50 22.44 21.45
CA MET A 33 -0.18 21.47 22.31
C MET A 33 0.84 20.80 23.24
N PHE A 34 0.63 20.92 24.54
CA PHE A 34 1.48 20.31 25.55
C PHE A 34 0.94 18.93 25.92
N TYR A 35 1.81 17.91 25.88
CA TYR A 35 1.51 16.52 26.23
C TYR A 35 0.25 15.97 25.51
N PRO A 36 0.19 16.04 24.17
CA PRO A 36 -0.97 15.54 23.46
C PRO A 36 -1.05 14.00 23.56
N GLU A 37 -2.27 13.47 23.56
CA GLU A 37 -2.48 12.05 23.33
C GLU A 37 -2.09 11.72 21.88
N LEU A 38 -1.18 10.77 21.71
CA LEU A 38 -0.68 10.40 20.38
C LEU A 38 -1.56 9.34 19.73
N TRP A 39 -1.79 9.52 18.45
CA TRP A 39 -2.41 8.50 17.62
C TRP A 39 -1.42 7.36 17.36
N SER A 40 -1.88 6.13 17.53
CA SER A 40 -1.12 4.94 17.16
C SER A 40 -2.07 3.82 16.75
N VAL A 41 -1.50 2.72 16.21
CA VAL A 41 -2.27 1.53 15.84
C VAL A 41 -2.96 0.84 17.03
N ARG A 42 -2.43 1.04 18.25
CA ARG A 42 -3.00 0.50 19.49
C ARG A 42 -3.91 1.49 20.20
N ASN A 43 -3.67 2.79 20.03
CA ASN A 43 -4.47 3.87 20.60
C ASN A 43 -4.77 4.92 19.51
N PRO A 44 -5.79 4.70 18.67
CA PRO A 44 -6.11 5.61 17.57
C PRO A 44 -6.83 6.87 18.06
N TYR A 45 -6.12 7.70 18.85
CA TYR A 45 -6.68 8.89 19.45
C TYR A 45 -6.83 10.01 18.43
N LEU A 46 -8.04 10.54 18.30
CA LEU A 46 -8.37 11.58 17.36
C LEU A 46 -8.85 12.86 18.04
N TYR A 47 -8.40 13.99 17.52
CA TYR A 47 -8.86 15.31 17.83
C TYR A 47 -9.80 15.82 16.73
N THR A 48 -10.57 16.87 17.05
CA THR A 48 -11.38 17.58 16.06
C THR A 48 -11.02 19.06 16.04
N ALA A 49 -10.60 19.57 14.88
CA ALA A 49 -10.50 20.99 14.61
C ALA A 49 -11.87 21.48 14.09
N ILE A 50 -12.46 22.48 14.76
CA ILE A 50 -13.68 23.14 14.32
C ILE A 50 -13.32 24.54 13.85
N THR A 51 -13.43 24.78 12.55
CA THR A 51 -13.28 26.08 11.94
C THR A 51 -14.64 26.76 11.84
N GLU A 52 -14.78 27.94 12.42
CA GLU A 52 -16.01 28.74 12.35
C GLU A 52 -15.71 30.07 11.65
N VAL A 53 -16.53 30.42 10.68
CA VAL A 53 -16.54 31.73 10.04
C VAL A 53 -17.72 32.52 10.58
N ARG A 54 -17.46 33.73 11.08
CA ARG A 54 -18.48 34.60 11.68
C ARG A 54 -18.44 35.99 11.05
N VAL A 55 -19.63 36.57 10.84
CA VAL A 55 -19.81 37.97 10.50
C VAL A 55 -20.46 38.68 11.68
N GLY A 56 -19.69 39.50 12.37
CA GLY A 56 -20.07 39.98 13.70
C GLY A 56 -20.26 38.80 14.66
N ASN A 57 -21.43 38.72 15.29
CA ASN A 57 -21.74 37.61 16.19
C ASN A 57 -22.45 36.42 15.50
N LYS A 58 -22.76 36.55 14.20
CA LYS A 58 -23.49 35.51 13.45
C LYS A 58 -22.51 34.47 12.92
N LEU A 59 -22.75 33.19 13.25
CA LEU A 59 -22.08 32.07 12.61
C LEU A 59 -22.58 31.95 11.17
N THR A 60 -21.68 32.02 10.19
CA THR A 60 -21.99 31.92 8.76
C THR A 60 -21.58 30.58 8.15
N ASP A 61 -20.51 29.98 8.66
CA ASP A 61 -20.06 28.68 8.21
C ASP A 61 -19.31 27.94 9.33
N ARG A 62 -19.35 26.59 9.28
CA ARG A 62 -18.64 25.73 10.21
C ARG A 62 -18.12 24.49 9.48
N TYR A 63 -16.85 24.20 9.63
CA TYR A 63 -16.20 23.01 9.10
C TYR A 63 -15.52 22.21 10.22
N ARG A 64 -15.58 20.89 10.14
CA ARG A 64 -14.95 19.97 11.09
C ARG A 64 -13.88 19.17 10.38
N THR A 65 -12.69 19.13 10.95
CA THR A 65 -11.57 18.31 10.48
C THR A 65 -11.11 17.40 11.61
N THR A 66 -11.20 16.10 11.42
CA THR A 66 -10.61 15.12 12.33
C THR A 66 -9.12 15.01 12.04
N PHE A 67 -8.29 14.88 13.07
CA PHE A 67 -6.84 14.70 12.93
C PHE A 67 -6.27 13.94 14.12
N GLY A 68 -5.09 13.34 13.94
CA GLY A 68 -4.32 12.72 15.01
C GLY A 68 -2.92 13.31 15.05
N ILE A 69 -2.27 13.20 16.22
CA ILE A 69 -0.90 13.65 16.42
C ILE A 69 -0.02 12.42 16.55
N ARG A 70 0.96 12.28 15.72
CA ARG A 70 1.91 11.15 15.70
C ARG A 70 3.24 11.58 15.06
N LYS A 71 4.28 10.78 15.26
CA LYS A 71 5.59 10.93 14.64
C LYS A 71 5.96 9.64 13.91
N PHE A 72 6.44 9.76 12.69
CA PHE A 72 7.03 8.68 11.90
C PHE A 72 8.52 8.91 11.77
N ASP A 73 9.32 7.88 12.01
CA ASP A 73 10.76 7.89 11.80
C ASP A 73 11.16 6.67 10.95
N TRP A 74 12.18 6.86 10.11
CA TRP A 74 12.71 5.85 9.22
C TRP A 74 14.22 5.79 9.37
N ASP A 75 14.76 4.60 9.56
CA ASP A 75 16.17 4.37 9.79
C ASP A 75 16.66 3.18 8.96
N GLU A 76 17.82 3.31 8.32
CA GLU A 76 18.37 2.29 7.42
C GLU A 76 18.80 0.99 8.14
N HIS A 77 18.91 0.97 9.46
CA HIS A 77 19.33 -0.20 10.24
C HIS A 77 18.18 -0.84 11.03
N THR A 78 17.20 -0.04 11.42
CA THR A 78 16.10 -0.47 12.30
C THR A 78 14.72 -0.38 11.66
N GLY A 79 14.63 0.18 10.45
CA GLY A 79 13.38 0.29 9.69
C GLY A 79 12.49 1.43 10.20
N PHE A 80 11.22 1.14 10.41
CA PHE A 80 10.17 2.11 10.75
C PHE A 80 9.91 2.19 12.26
N SER A 81 9.66 3.41 12.74
CA SER A 81 9.21 3.67 14.11
C SER A 81 7.98 4.57 14.13
N LEU A 82 7.04 4.29 15.02
CA LEU A 82 5.85 5.10 15.29
C LEU A 82 5.95 5.68 16.71
N ASN A 83 5.95 7.01 16.81
CA ASN A 83 6.07 7.73 18.09
C ASN A 83 7.32 7.35 18.90
N GLY A 84 8.42 7.01 18.22
CA GLY A 84 9.68 6.57 18.83
C GLY A 84 9.73 5.08 19.16
N GLU A 85 8.65 4.32 18.94
CA GLU A 85 8.62 2.88 19.17
C GLU A 85 8.90 2.12 17.87
N PRO A 86 9.93 1.25 17.80
CA PRO A 86 10.16 0.40 16.63
C PRO A 86 8.92 -0.41 16.29
N THR A 87 8.48 -0.30 15.05
CA THR A 87 7.21 -0.89 14.61
C THR A 87 7.39 -1.58 13.26
N LYS A 88 7.24 -2.91 13.24
CA LYS A 88 7.21 -3.64 11.97
C LYS A 88 5.87 -3.42 11.28
N ILE A 89 5.89 -3.04 10.01
CA ILE A 89 4.67 -2.95 9.20
C ILE A 89 4.20 -4.36 8.86
N LEU A 90 3.00 -4.69 9.33
CA LEU A 90 2.31 -5.96 9.14
C LEU A 90 1.10 -5.69 8.26
N GLY A 91 1.32 -5.59 6.96
CA GLY A 91 0.35 -5.03 6.04
C GLY A 91 -0.25 -6.04 5.08
N VAL A 92 -1.36 -5.63 4.47
CA VAL A 92 -1.99 -6.31 3.33
C VAL A 92 -2.29 -5.32 2.22
N CYS A 93 -2.18 -5.76 0.97
CA CYS A 93 -2.69 -5.04 -0.19
C CYS A 93 -4.20 -5.26 -0.29
N LEU A 94 -4.95 -4.20 -0.60
CA LEU A 94 -6.39 -4.27 -0.83
C LEU A 94 -6.74 -3.54 -2.12
N HIS A 95 -7.43 -4.23 -3.03
CA HIS A 95 -8.13 -3.59 -4.12
C HIS A 95 -9.39 -2.90 -3.61
N HIS A 96 -9.87 -1.92 -4.36
CA HIS A 96 -11.19 -1.32 -4.15
C HIS A 96 -12.28 -2.28 -4.66
N ASP A 97 -12.46 -3.39 -3.95
CA ASP A 97 -13.38 -4.48 -4.28
C ASP A 97 -14.06 -4.99 -2.99
N LEU A 98 -15.36 -4.98 -2.99
CA LEU A 98 -16.20 -5.45 -1.89
C LEU A 98 -16.95 -6.75 -2.26
N GLY A 99 -16.33 -7.61 -3.08
CA GLY A 99 -16.91 -8.87 -3.54
C GLY A 99 -18.20 -8.65 -4.33
N CYS A 100 -19.34 -9.15 -3.86
CA CYS A 100 -20.61 -9.02 -4.57
C CYS A 100 -21.11 -7.56 -4.72
N LEU A 101 -20.56 -6.60 -3.99
CA LEU A 101 -20.84 -5.18 -4.15
C LEU A 101 -19.95 -4.50 -5.22
N GLY A 102 -18.94 -5.20 -5.72
CA GLY A 102 -17.97 -4.67 -6.66
C GLY A 102 -17.23 -3.46 -6.08
N SER A 103 -17.09 -2.40 -6.88
CA SER A 103 -16.44 -1.15 -6.50
C SER A 103 -17.40 -0.11 -5.86
N ALA A 104 -18.63 -0.48 -5.52
CA ALA A 104 -19.54 0.44 -4.84
C ALA A 104 -19.04 0.74 -3.42
N VAL A 105 -18.92 2.04 -3.08
CA VAL A 105 -18.49 2.44 -1.74
C VAL A 105 -19.62 2.16 -0.73
N ASN A 106 -19.32 1.26 0.20
CA ASN A 106 -20.17 0.96 1.34
C ASN A 106 -19.33 0.98 2.62
N PRO A 107 -19.45 2.03 3.47
CA PRO A 107 -18.59 2.19 4.64
C PRO A 107 -18.64 1.00 5.61
N ARG A 108 -19.80 0.35 5.77
CA ARG A 108 -19.92 -0.81 6.66
C ARG A 108 -19.22 -2.06 6.10
N ALA A 109 -19.26 -2.25 4.78
CA ALA A 109 -18.56 -3.35 4.14
C ALA A 109 -17.03 -3.12 4.17
N LEU A 110 -16.57 -1.89 3.92
CA LEU A 110 -15.17 -1.50 4.09
C LEU A 110 -14.69 -1.73 5.53
N GLU A 111 -15.47 -1.28 6.51
CA GLU A 111 -15.15 -1.48 7.94
C GLU A 111 -15.02 -2.97 8.28
N ARG A 112 -15.92 -3.81 7.76
CA ARG A 112 -15.85 -5.26 7.95
C ARG A 112 -14.54 -5.85 7.39
N GLN A 113 -14.14 -5.47 6.17
CA GLN A 113 -12.87 -5.94 5.59
C GLN A 113 -11.68 -5.51 6.44
N LEU A 114 -11.60 -4.23 6.79
CA LEU A 114 -10.51 -3.69 7.59
C LEU A 114 -10.46 -4.31 8.99
N GLN A 115 -11.60 -4.57 9.60
CA GLN A 115 -11.68 -5.23 10.91
C GLN A 115 -11.18 -6.67 10.85
N ILE A 116 -11.53 -7.44 9.81
CA ILE A 116 -11.02 -8.81 9.60
C ILE A 116 -9.48 -8.80 9.50
N MET A 117 -8.90 -7.84 8.78
CA MET A 117 -7.43 -7.73 8.70
C MET A 117 -6.83 -7.34 10.05
N LYS A 118 -7.44 -6.41 10.75
CA LYS A 118 -6.98 -6.01 12.09
C LYS A 118 -7.07 -7.16 13.11
N ASP A 119 -8.10 -7.96 13.06
CA ASP A 119 -8.29 -9.14 13.93
C ASP A 119 -7.24 -10.24 13.64
N MET A 120 -6.72 -10.29 12.41
CA MET A 120 -5.55 -11.12 12.06
C MET A 120 -4.24 -10.60 12.68
N GLY A 121 -4.21 -9.35 13.12
CA GLY A 121 -3.01 -8.69 13.61
C GLY A 121 -2.36 -7.73 12.62
N ALA A 122 -2.96 -7.52 11.44
CA ALA A 122 -2.46 -6.49 10.52
C ALA A 122 -2.55 -5.11 11.17
N ASN A 123 -1.51 -4.29 10.97
CA ASN A 123 -1.44 -2.91 11.44
C ASN A 123 -1.40 -1.90 10.29
N ALA A 124 -1.40 -2.37 9.03
CA ALA A 124 -1.32 -1.52 7.86
C ALA A 124 -2.11 -2.09 6.65
N VAL A 125 -2.51 -1.18 5.77
CA VAL A 125 -3.07 -1.51 4.45
C VAL A 125 -2.38 -0.69 3.36
N ARG A 126 -2.26 -1.26 2.17
CA ARG A 126 -1.83 -0.58 0.95
C ARG A 126 -3.01 -0.51 -0.01
N THR A 127 -3.30 0.68 -0.52
CA THR A 127 -4.43 0.92 -1.44
C THR A 127 -4.03 0.63 -2.88
N SER A 128 -4.07 -0.62 -3.27
CA SER A 128 -3.60 -1.13 -4.55
C SER A 128 -4.64 -0.90 -5.65
N HIS A 129 -4.37 -0.24 -6.76
CA HIS A 129 -3.21 0.60 -7.06
C HIS A 129 -3.76 1.95 -7.53
N ASN A 130 -4.50 2.61 -6.66
CA ASN A 130 -5.20 3.87 -6.95
C ASN A 130 -5.63 4.58 -5.68
N PRO A 131 -5.99 5.87 -5.76
CA PRO A 131 -6.49 6.62 -4.61
C PRO A 131 -7.69 5.93 -3.95
N PRO A 132 -7.66 5.74 -2.61
CA PRO A 132 -8.75 5.07 -1.90
C PRO A 132 -10.02 5.92 -1.84
N ALA A 133 -11.15 5.27 -1.52
CA ALA A 133 -12.33 5.98 -1.05
C ALA A 133 -12.03 6.71 0.27
N PRO A 134 -12.48 7.97 0.47
CA PRO A 134 -12.23 8.70 1.71
C PRO A 134 -12.69 7.94 2.97
N GLU A 135 -13.78 7.19 2.86
CA GLU A 135 -14.33 6.38 3.95
C GLU A 135 -13.35 5.31 4.44
N LEU A 136 -12.47 4.80 3.58
CA LEU A 136 -11.43 3.85 3.98
C LEU A 136 -10.45 4.51 4.95
N LEU A 137 -10.03 5.73 4.65
CA LEU A 137 -9.09 6.48 5.49
C LEU A 137 -9.74 6.87 6.83
N ASP A 138 -10.99 7.33 6.82
CA ASP A 138 -11.74 7.63 8.04
C ASP A 138 -11.85 6.40 8.96
N ILE A 139 -12.07 5.22 8.39
CA ILE A 139 -12.11 3.97 9.14
C ILE A 139 -10.73 3.62 9.68
N CYS A 140 -9.66 3.70 8.86
CA CYS A 140 -8.30 3.42 9.28
C CYS A 140 -7.85 4.34 10.41
N ASP A 141 -8.19 5.64 10.35
CA ASP A 141 -7.92 6.60 11.43
C ASP A 141 -8.56 6.15 12.74
N ARG A 142 -9.81 5.69 12.68
CA ARG A 142 -10.63 5.33 13.85
C ARG A 142 -10.25 3.99 14.46
N ILE A 143 -9.93 2.99 13.63
CA ILE A 143 -9.60 1.64 14.14
C ILE A 143 -8.10 1.42 14.34
N GLY A 144 -7.24 2.35 13.90
CA GLY A 144 -5.79 2.27 14.07
C GLY A 144 -5.13 1.34 13.05
N LEU A 145 -5.27 1.64 11.76
CA LEU A 145 -4.50 1.01 10.69
C LEU A 145 -3.67 2.07 9.97
N LEU A 146 -2.39 1.80 9.73
CA LEU A 146 -1.55 2.63 8.87
C LEU A 146 -1.95 2.44 7.40
N VAL A 147 -1.80 3.47 6.58
CA VAL A 147 -2.13 3.42 5.16
C VAL A 147 -0.95 3.87 4.31
N GLN A 148 -0.49 2.98 3.41
CA GLN A 148 0.29 3.39 2.25
C GLN A 148 -0.69 3.82 1.17
N ASP A 149 -0.79 5.14 0.99
CA ASP A 149 -1.74 5.75 0.08
C ASP A 149 -1.13 5.84 -1.32
N GLU A 150 -1.68 5.04 -2.26
CA GLU A 150 -1.09 4.86 -3.59
C GLU A 150 -1.90 5.56 -4.66
N ALA A 151 -1.19 6.28 -5.56
CA ALA A 151 -1.80 7.13 -6.57
C ALA A 151 -2.04 6.42 -7.90
N PHE A 152 -1.01 5.75 -8.44
CA PHE A 152 -1.01 5.29 -9.84
C PHE A 152 -0.54 3.85 -9.96
N ASP A 153 -1.26 3.04 -10.75
CA ASP A 153 -0.79 1.73 -11.19
C ASP A 153 0.20 1.83 -12.35
N MET A 154 0.09 2.84 -13.21
CA MET A 154 0.98 3.12 -14.31
C MET A 154 1.20 4.63 -14.47
N TRP A 155 2.30 4.99 -15.15
CA TRP A 155 2.57 6.36 -15.57
C TRP A 155 2.28 6.55 -17.05
N ARG A 156 3.25 7.01 -17.83
CA ARG A 156 3.10 7.27 -19.27
C ARG A 156 3.08 5.99 -20.10
N LYS A 157 3.76 4.94 -19.65
CA LYS A 157 3.86 3.66 -20.34
C LYS A 157 2.69 2.76 -19.94
N ARG A 158 1.91 2.35 -20.95
CA ARG A 158 0.70 1.52 -20.75
C ARG A 158 1.05 0.11 -20.31
N LYS A 159 0.32 -0.41 -19.34
CA LYS A 159 0.23 -1.84 -19.04
C LYS A 159 -0.90 -2.52 -19.78
N SER A 160 -1.96 -1.78 -20.13
CA SER A 160 -3.09 -2.27 -20.87
C SER A 160 -3.59 -1.25 -21.91
N PRO A 161 -4.40 -1.65 -22.91
CA PRO A 161 -4.83 -0.77 -24.01
C PRO A 161 -5.61 0.48 -23.57
N TYR A 162 -6.32 0.42 -22.43
CA TYR A 162 -7.27 1.44 -21.99
C TYR A 162 -7.03 1.96 -20.57
N ASP A 163 -5.81 1.82 -20.06
CA ASP A 163 -5.45 2.24 -18.71
C ASP A 163 -5.22 3.76 -18.56
N TYR A 164 -4.83 4.18 -17.36
CA TYR A 164 -4.66 5.58 -17.00
C TYR A 164 -3.52 6.28 -17.77
N ALA A 165 -2.55 5.55 -18.33
CA ALA A 165 -1.44 6.14 -19.09
C ALA A 165 -1.91 7.08 -20.21
N ARG A 166 -3.10 6.83 -20.78
CA ARG A 166 -3.75 7.70 -21.80
C ARG A 166 -4.10 9.10 -21.29
N TYR A 167 -4.19 9.28 -19.99
CA TYR A 167 -4.55 10.53 -19.33
C TYR A 167 -3.39 11.12 -18.51
N PHE A 168 -2.32 10.36 -18.32
CA PHE A 168 -1.25 10.68 -17.38
C PHE A 168 -0.64 12.07 -17.66
N ASP A 169 -0.29 12.39 -18.90
CA ASP A 169 0.37 13.66 -19.26
C ASP A 169 -0.51 14.89 -18.91
N GLU A 170 -1.83 14.76 -19.04
CA GLU A 170 -2.77 15.84 -18.77
C GLU A 170 -3.19 15.95 -17.30
N TRP A 171 -3.33 14.80 -16.61
CA TRP A 171 -4.06 14.73 -15.35
C TRP A 171 -3.21 14.42 -14.12
N HIS A 172 -2.00 13.86 -14.26
CA HIS A 172 -1.20 13.37 -13.14
C HIS A 172 -0.95 14.43 -12.06
N GLU A 173 -0.62 15.68 -12.44
CA GLU A 173 -0.36 16.74 -11.46
C GLU A 173 -1.62 17.11 -10.68
N LYS A 174 -2.75 17.22 -11.38
CA LYS A 174 -4.03 17.55 -10.75
C LYS A 174 -4.51 16.43 -9.84
N ASP A 175 -4.51 15.20 -10.34
CA ASP A 175 -5.02 14.04 -9.60
C ASP A 175 -4.16 13.76 -8.35
N LEU A 176 -2.83 13.80 -8.47
CA LEU A 176 -1.92 13.63 -7.33
C LEU A 176 -2.04 14.79 -6.33
N THR A 177 -2.21 16.03 -6.82
CA THR A 177 -2.45 17.19 -5.96
C THR A 177 -3.75 17.06 -5.18
N ASP A 178 -4.82 16.69 -5.85
CA ASP A 178 -6.15 16.55 -5.24
C ASP A 178 -6.14 15.41 -4.20
N GLN A 179 -5.48 14.27 -4.49
CA GLN A 179 -5.30 13.18 -3.54
C GLN A 179 -4.55 13.64 -2.28
N VAL A 180 -3.37 14.22 -2.43
CA VAL A 180 -2.56 14.65 -1.27
C VAL A 180 -3.30 15.70 -0.43
N LEU A 181 -3.96 16.68 -1.07
CA LEU A 181 -4.73 17.71 -0.37
C LEU A 181 -5.93 17.12 0.38
N ARG A 182 -6.59 16.11 -0.18
CA ARG A 182 -7.71 15.41 0.44
C ARG A 182 -7.25 14.62 1.66
N ASP A 183 -6.13 13.89 1.55
CA ASP A 183 -5.79 12.80 2.45
C ASP A 183 -4.70 13.15 3.50
N ARG A 184 -3.97 14.24 3.34
CA ARG A 184 -2.85 14.63 4.23
C ARG A 184 -3.22 14.88 5.69
N ASN A 185 -4.50 15.08 6.01
CA ASN A 185 -4.95 15.27 7.40
C ASN A 185 -5.23 13.94 8.13
N HIS A 186 -5.28 12.81 7.41
CA HIS A 186 -5.46 11.49 8.00
C HIS A 186 -4.20 11.05 8.75
N PRO A 187 -4.24 10.81 10.08
CA PRO A 187 -3.09 10.31 10.82
C PRO A 187 -2.66 8.90 10.39
N SER A 188 -3.58 8.11 9.87
CA SER A 188 -3.32 6.76 9.36
C SER A 188 -2.40 6.75 8.14
N VAL A 189 -2.49 7.75 7.26
CA VAL A 189 -1.59 7.84 6.09
C VAL A 189 -0.17 8.08 6.59
N PHE A 190 0.73 7.12 6.35
CA PHE A 190 2.10 7.18 6.84
C PHE A 190 3.14 7.33 5.72
N MET A 191 2.73 7.06 4.48
CA MET A 191 3.59 7.11 3.30
C MET A 191 2.76 7.34 2.04
N TRP A 192 3.31 8.11 1.11
CA TRP A 192 2.74 8.31 -0.22
C TRP A 192 3.42 7.41 -1.23
N SER A 193 2.65 6.65 -2.00
CA SER A 193 3.16 5.82 -3.08
C SER A 193 2.77 6.41 -4.43
N ILE A 194 3.76 6.75 -5.24
CA ILE A 194 3.55 7.45 -6.52
C ILE A 194 3.43 6.52 -7.72
N GLY A 195 3.56 5.21 -7.54
CA GLY A 195 3.42 4.26 -8.64
C GLY A 195 3.55 2.81 -8.21
N ASN A 196 2.93 1.92 -8.98
CA ASN A 196 3.03 0.48 -8.84
C ASN A 196 3.61 -0.14 -10.11
N GLU A 197 4.71 -0.88 -9.99
CA GLU A 197 5.31 -1.67 -11.09
C GLU A 197 5.30 -0.94 -12.43
N VAL A 198 5.52 0.38 -12.39
CA VAL A 198 5.49 1.21 -13.59
C VAL A 198 6.58 0.78 -14.56
N LEU A 199 6.28 0.72 -15.85
CA LEU A 199 7.23 0.22 -16.85
C LEU A 199 8.44 1.14 -17.04
N GLU A 200 8.38 2.35 -16.54
CA GLU A 200 9.48 3.31 -16.49
C GLU A 200 10.65 2.87 -15.60
N GLN A 201 10.48 1.88 -14.73
CA GLN A 201 11.57 1.29 -13.96
C GLN A 201 12.62 0.56 -14.83
N TRP A 202 12.19 0.09 -16.02
CA TRP A 202 13.00 -0.73 -16.92
C TRP A 202 13.63 0.09 -18.05
N GLN A 203 14.90 -0.16 -18.35
CA GLN A 203 15.60 0.57 -19.40
C GLN A 203 15.07 0.26 -20.81
N HIS A 204 14.67 -0.98 -21.05
CA HIS A 204 14.32 -1.48 -22.39
C HIS A 204 12.83 -1.72 -22.60
N ALA A 205 11.97 -1.24 -21.69
CA ALA A 205 10.55 -1.42 -21.84
C ALA A 205 9.99 -0.48 -22.91
N ASP A 206 9.85 -1.02 -24.13
CA ASP A 206 9.01 -0.41 -25.16
C ASP A 206 7.55 -0.76 -24.90
N ALA A 207 6.98 -0.09 -23.90
CA ALA A 207 5.74 -0.49 -23.26
C ALA A 207 4.47 0.05 -23.91
N ASP A 208 4.58 1.01 -24.83
CA ASP A 208 3.41 1.71 -25.38
C ASP A 208 2.49 0.82 -26.22
N THR A 209 2.90 -0.41 -26.51
CA THR A 209 2.17 -1.35 -27.37
C THR A 209 2.08 -2.77 -26.80
N LEU A 210 2.51 -2.98 -25.56
CA LEU A 210 2.54 -4.32 -24.98
C LEU A 210 1.15 -4.86 -24.64
N SER A 211 0.93 -6.16 -24.90
CA SER A 211 -0.19 -6.87 -24.29
C SER A 211 0.04 -7.05 -22.78
N LEU A 212 -1.02 -7.33 -22.03
CA LEU A 212 -0.92 -7.63 -20.60
C LEU A 212 0.06 -8.79 -20.33
N GLU A 213 0.06 -9.81 -21.19
CA GLU A 213 0.97 -10.96 -21.15
C GLU A 213 2.42 -10.53 -21.36
N ALA A 214 2.66 -9.67 -22.36
CA ALA A 214 4.00 -9.16 -22.64
C ALA A 214 4.49 -8.22 -21.55
N ALA A 215 3.61 -7.39 -20.98
CA ALA A 215 3.93 -6.56 -19.83
C ALA A 215 4.31 -7.42 -18.61
N ASN A 216 3.52 -8.43 -18.27
CA ASN A 216 3.84 -9.38 -17.21
C ASN A 216 5.14 -10.14 -17.45
N LEU A 217 5.42 -10.51 -18.69
CA LEU A 217 6.66 -11.19 -19.08
C LEU A 217 7.88 -10.30 -18.82
N ILE A 218 7.79 -9.02 -19.13
CA ILE A 218 8.84 -8.04 -18.90
C ILE A 218 9.01 -7.77 -17.41
N LEU A 219 7.90 -7.55 -16.71
CA LEU A 219 7.90 -7.23 -15.28
C LEU A 219 8.54 -8.33 -14.43
N ASN A 220 8.43 -9.57 -14.86
CA ASN A 220 8.76 -10.70 -14.01
C ASN A 220 9.83 -11.66 -14.58
N ALA A 221 10.34 -11.43 -15.78
CA ALA A 221 11.33 -12.30 -16.42
C ALA A 221 12.76 -12.14 -15.90
N GLY A 222 13.01 -11.18 -14.99
CA GLY A 222 14.35 -10.89 -14.46
C GLY A 222 15.32 -10.57 -15.60
N HIS A 223 15.32 -9.34 -16.08
CA HIS A 223 16.34 -8.91 -17.03
C HIS A 223 17.71 -8.92 -16.32
N PRO A 224 18.76 -9.50 -16.92
CA PRO A 224 20.10 -9.32 -16.41
C PRO A 224 20.38 -7.82 -16.39
N VAL A 225 20.83 -7.33 -15.25
CA VAL A 225 21.26 -5.94 -15.12
C VAL A 225 22.53 -5.77 -15.92
N ASP A 226 22.51 -4.87 -16.88
CA ASP A 226 23.67 -4.54 -17.68
C ASP A 226 24.63 -3.68 -16.83
N ASP A 227 25.90 -4.08 -16.76
CA ASP A 227 26.93 -3.33 -16.02
C ASP A 227 27.06 -1.87 -16.50
N GLU A 228 26.75 -1.60 -17.76
CA GLU A 228 26.74 -0.26 -18.34
C GLU A 228 25.65 0.62 -17.73
N ILE A 229 24.48 0.04 -17.40
CA ILE A 229 23.38 0.74 -16.70
C ILE A 229 23.76 1.09 -15.27
N LEU A 230 24.46 0.18 -14.58
CA LEU A 230 24.91 0.41 -13.22
C LEU A 230 25.99 1.52 -13.14
N SER A 231 26.70 1.77 -14.22
CA SER A 231 27.74 2.80 -14.31
C SER A 231 27.23 4.17 -14.78
N ASP A 232 26.05 4.24 -15.40
CA ASP A 232 25.45 5.49 -15.88
C ASP A 232 24.92 6.33 -14.71
N THR A 233 25.51 7.49 -14.49
CA THR A 233 25.10 8.46 -13.46
C THR A 233 24.14 9.54 -13.99
N ALA A 234 23.84 9.54 -15.29
CA ALA A 234 22.95 10.54 -15.88
C ALA A 234 21.48 10.27 -15.48
N MET A 235 20.75 11.34 -15.21
CA MET A 235 19.31 11.29 -14.94
C MET A 235 18.56 10.89 -16.21
N SER A 236 17.82 9.78 -16.14
CA SER A 236 16.93 9.35 -17.22
C SER A 236 15.62 10.16 -17.27
N VAL A 237 14.93 10.12 -18.40
CA VAL A 237 13.56 10.72 -18.50
C VAL A 237 12.61 10.06 -17.47
N GLN A 238 12.74 8.76 -17.26
CA GLN A 238 11.99 8.01 -16.26
C GLN A 238 12.28 8.49 -14.84
N GLY A 239 13.54 8.77 -14.53
CA GLY A 239 13.95 9.36 -13.26
C GLY A 239 13.37 10.77 -13.06
N LEU A 240 13.33 11.59 -14.13
CA LEU A 240 12.71 12.92 -14.08
C LEU A 240 11.22 12.87 -13.77
N ILE A 241 10.49 11.87 -14.32
CA ILE A 241 9.07 11.66 -13.98
C ILE A 241 8.93 11.35 -12.49
N ALA A 242 9.75 10.44 -11.96
CA ALA A 242 9.73 10.12 -10.52
C ALA A 242 10.01 11.36 -9.65
N HIS A 243 10.98 12.18 -10.01
CA HIS A 243 11.27 13.45 -9.31
C HIS A 243 10.11 14.43 -9.38
N SER A 244 9.47 14.57 -10.54
CA SER A 244 8.32 15.47 -10.73
C SER A 244 7.16 15.07 -9.82
N LEU A 245 6.82 13.78 -9.79
CA LEU A 245 5.75 13.28 -8.93
C LEU A 245 6.09 13.42 -7.43
N ALA A 246 7.33 13.09 -7.04
CA ALA A 246 7.78 13.28 -5.66
C ALA A 246 7.76 14.78 -5.26
N ALA A 247 8.14 15.68 -6.15
CA ALA A 247 8.10 17.13 -5.90
C ALA A 247 6.66 17.65 -5.70
N ILE A 248 5.68 17.12 -6.44
CA ILE A 248 4.26 17.46 -6.23
C ILE A 248 3.86 17.10 -4.80
N VAL A 249 4.14 15.87 -4.37
CA VAL A 249 3.84 15.41 -3.01
C VAL A 249 4.55 16.29 -1.97
N LYS A 250 5.87 16.49 -2.09
CA LYS A 250 6.69 17.23 -1.11
C LYS A 250 6.31 18.72 -1.00
N ARG A 251 5.80 19.30 -2.06
CA ARG A 251 5.25 20.67 -2.02
C ARG A 251 4.03 20.79 -1.12
N LEU A 252 3.22 19.71 -1.03
CA LEU A 252 1.93 19.70 -0.34
C LEU A 252 2.01 19.05 1.06
N ASP A 253 2.91 18.08 1.22
CA ASP A 253 3.17 17.37 2.47
C ASP A 253 4.65 17.04 2.63
N LYS A 254 5.30 17.68 3.58
CA LYS A 254 6.72 17.44 3.94
C LYS A 254 6.90 16.47 5.10
N THR A 255 5.81 15.95 5.64
CA THR A 255 5.83 15.18 6.89
C THR A 255 5.90 13.68 6.67
N ARG A 256 5.63 13.22 5.44
CA ARG A 256 5.61 11.80 5.08
C ARG A 256 6.61 11.51 3.97
N PRO A 257 7.20 10.30 3.96
CA PRO A 257 8.06 9.88 2.87
C PRO A 257 7.26 9.56 1.61
N VAL A 258 7.98 9.60 0.48
CA VAL A 258 7.50 9.16 -0.82
C VAL A 258 8.17 7.85 -1.18
N THR A 259 7.38 6.91 -1.68
CA THR A 259 7.81 5.62 -2.23
C THR A 259 7.18 5.36 -3.60
N ALA A 260 7.60 4.30 -4.25
CA ALA A 260 6.91 3.62 -5.33
C ALA A 260 7.14 2.13 -5.17
N ALA A 261 6.16 1.32 -5.54
CA ALA A 261 6.22 -0.12 -5.48
C ALA A 261 6.86 -0.67 -6.77
N ASN A 262 8.00 -1.34 -6.66
CA ASN A 262 8.79 -1.74 -7.82
C ASN A 262 9.12 -3.23 -7.79
N ASN A 263 8.93 -3.91 -8.92
CA ASN A 263 9.33 -5.31 -9.10
C ASN A 263 10.69 -5.47 -9.80
N GLU A 264 11.39 -4.39 -10.13
CA GLU A 264 12.83 -4.38 -10.43
C GLU A 264 13.58 -4.01 -9.15
N ALA A 265 13.93 -5.02 -8.36
CA ALA A 265 14.52 -4.88 -7.03
C ALA A 265 16.06 -4.81 -7.05
N THR A 266 16.64 -4.20 -8.08
CA THR A 266 18.10 -4.09 -8.26
C THR A 266 18.55 -2.64 -8.39
N PRO A 267 19.85 -2.34 -8.21
CA PRO A 267 20.40 -1.01 -8.47
C PRO A 267 20.25 -0.54 -9.93
N GLY A 268 19.90 -1.44 -10.86
CA GLY A 268 19.62 -1.10 -12.25
C GLY A 268 18.29 -0.38 -12.47
N ASN A 269 17.38 -0.42 -11.50
CA ASN A 269 16.07 0.25 -11.58
C ASN A 269 16.24 1.76 -11.78
N LEU A 270 15.69 2.30 -12.88
CA LEU A 270 15.85 3.71 -13.25
C LEU A 270 15.21 4.68 -12.24
N ILE A 271 14.14 4.22 -11.58
CA ILE A 271 13.47 5.03 -10.54
C ILE A 271 14.32 5.07 -9.28
N PHE A 272 14.92 3.95 -8.85
CA PHE A 272 15.83 3.94 -7.70
C PHE A 272 17.08 4.76 -7.95
N ARG A 273 17.65 4.66 -9.16
CA ARG A 273 18.82 5.46 -9.58
C ARG A 273 18.56 6.97 -9.59
N SER A 274 17.31 7.38 -9.81
CA SER A 274 16.93 8.80 -9.78
C SER A 274 17.06 9.43 -8.40
N ASN A 275 17.09 8.65 -7.34
CA ASN A 275 17.08 9.10 -5.94
C ASN A 275 15.85 9.94 -5.53
N ALA A 276 14.75 9.84 -6.29
CA ALA A 276 13.52 10.59 -6.02
C ALA A 276 12.75 10.06 -4.79
N LEU A 277 12.95 8.79 -4.45
CA LEU A 277 12.24 8.11 -3.39
C LEU A 277 12.96 8.21 -2.04
N ASP A 278 12.22 8.48 -0.98
CA ASP A 278 12.71 8.45 0.40
C ASP A 278 12.86 7.01 0.92
N VAL A 279 11.88 6.15 0.61
CA VAL A 279 11.81 4.74 0.99
C VAL A 279 11.70 3.91 -0.28
N LEU A 280 12.51 2.85 -0.41
CA LEU A 280 12.44 1.97 -1.57
C LEU A 280 11.41 0.88 -1.33
N GLY A 281 10.42 0.80 -2.22
CA GLY A 281 9.36 -0.21 -2.20
C GLY A 281 9.71 -1.38 -3.12
N PHE A 282 9.86 -2.58 -2.56
CA PHE A 282 10.07 -3.80 -3.32
C PHE A 282 8.78 -4.61 -3.43
N ASN A 283 8.41 -4.95 -4.65
CA ASN A 283 7.40 -5.98 -4.89
C ASN A 283 8.11 -7.31 -5.08
N TYR A 284 7.79 -8.30 -4.23
CA TYR A 284 8.40 -9.64 -4.24
C TYR A 284 9.91 -9.63 -4.01
N HIS A 285 10.64 -10.53 -4.68
CA HIS A 285 12.12 -10.62 -4.66
C HIS A 285 12.73 -10.79 -3.27
N GLU A 286 12.19 -11.69 -2.46
CA GLU A 286 12.65 -11.95 -1.08
C GLU A 286 14.15 -12.23 -0.97
N LYS A 287 14.79 -12.74 -2.03
CA LYS A 287 16.25 -12.96 -2.10
C LYS A 287 17.07 -11.68 -2.11
N ASN A 288 16.43 -10.55 -2.48
CA ASN A 288 17.08 -9.24 -2.54
C ASN A 288 16.96 -8.46 -1.24
N TYR A 289 16.24 -8.96 -0.23
CA TYR A 289 16.12 -8.27 1.06
C TYR A 289 17.44 -8.31 1.83
N GLU A 290 18.11 -9.45 1.91
CA GLU A 290 19.37 -9.59 2.64
C GLU A 290 20.52 -8.72 2.08
N PRO A 291 20.78 -8.66 0.76
CA PRO A 291 21.81 -7.78 0.20
C PRO A 291 21.40 -6.30 0.09
N PHE A 292 20.21 -5.93 0.54
CA PHE A 292 19.69 -4.55 0.39
C PHE A 292 20.63 -3.48 0.95
N PRO A 293 21.20 -3.56 2.18
CA PRO A 293 22.07 -2.51 2.71
C PRO A 293 23.34 -2.29 1.88
N GLN A 294 23.83 -3.33 1.21
CA GLN A 294 25.00 -3.23 0.32
C GLN A 294 24.62 -2.61 -1.03
N ASN A 295 23.44 -2.97 -1.57
CA ASN A 295 22.98 -2.51 -2.86
C ASN A 295 22.45 -1.07 -2.83
N PHE A 296 21.91 -0.64 -1.68
CA PHE A 296 21.25 0.65 -1.49
C PHE A 296 21.67 1.31 -0.18
N PRO A 297 22.96 1.68 -0.03
CA PRO A 297 23.46 2.28 1.22
C PRO A 297 22.73 3.59 1.55
N GLY A 298 22.38 3.79 2.81
CA GLY A 298 21.65 4.98 3.29
C GLY A 298 20.17 5.01 2.94
N LYS A 299 19.60 3.91 2.41
CA LYS A 299 18.17 3.81 2.08
C LYS A 299 17.43 2.89 3.03
N THR A 300 16.14 3.13 3.16
CA THR A 300 15.22 2.26 3.91
C THR A 300 14.37 1.42 2.96
N LEU A 301 14.02 0.21 3.39
CA LEU A 301 13.26 -0.77 2.62
C LEU A 301 11.89 -1.02 3.22
N ILE A 302 10.87 -0.97 2.37
CA ILE A 302 9.55 -1.55 2.61
C ILE A 302 9.25 -2.60 1.54
N VAL A 303 8.70 -3.75 1.93
CA VAL A 303 8.20 -4.73 0.98
C VAL A 303 6.76 -4.34 0.64
N SER A 304 6.61 -3.60 -0.46
CA SER A 304 5.34 -3.01 -0.87
C SER A 304 4.34 -4.02 -1.42
N GLU A 305 4.85 -5.18 -1.87
CA GLU A 305 4.04 -6.30 -2.30
C GLU A 305 4.82 -7.61 -2.10
N SER A 306 4.17 -8.66 -1.62
CA SER A 306 4.85 -9.89 -1.26
C SER A 306 3.98 -11.12 -1.44
N THR A 307 4.59 -12.27 -1.32
CA THR A 307 3.95 -13.59 -1.38
C THR A 307 3.39 -13.96 -2.75
N SER A 308 2.17 -13.62 -3.11
CA SER A 308 1.44 -14.16 -4.27
C SER A 308 1.33 -15.69 -4.21
N ALA A 309 1.07 -16.21 -3.02
CA ALA A 309 0.67 -17.60 -2.84
C ALA A 309 -0.79 -17.80 -3.26
N LEU A 310 -1.08 -18.98 -3.76
CA LEU A 310 -2.39 -19.35 -4.28
C LEU A 310 -3.06 -20.34 -3.36
N MET A 311 -4.30 -20.12 -2.97
CA MET A 311 -5.03 -21.09 -2.19
C MET A 311 -6.55 -20.98 -2.34
N THR A 312 -7.20 -22.12 -2.44
CA THR A 312 -8.65 -22.25 -2.38
C THR A 312 -9.04 -22.74 -1.00
N ARG A 313 -9.87 -21.99 -0.29
CA ARG A 313 -10.30 -22.36 1.06
C ARG A 313 -10.95 -23.75 1.08
N GLY A 314 -10.44 -24.62 1.95
CA GLY A 314 -10.98 -25.96 2.17
C GLY A 314 -10.62 -27.02 1.11
N TYR A 315 -9.75 -26.68 0.15
CA TYR A 315 -9.24 -27.66 -0.81
C TYR A 315 -7.80 -28.05 -0.47
N TYR A 316 -7.54 -29.33 -0.23
CA TYR A 316 -6.24 -29.84 0.21
C TYR A 316 -5.72 -30.86 -0.78
N GLN A 317 -4.58 -30.55 -1.39
CA GLN A 317 -3.92 -31.42 -2.35
C GLN A 317 -2.78 -32.20 -1.66
N MET A 318 -2.78 -33.51 -1.82
CA MET A 318 -1.70 -34.36 -1.33
C MET A 318 -0.67 -34.67 -2.44
N PRO A 319 0.61 -34.87 -2.12
CA PRO A 319 1.18 -34.78 -0.76
C PRO A 319 1.32 -33.34 -0.28
N SER A 320 1.12 -33.10 1.02
CA SER A 320 1.12 -31.77 1.62
C SER A 320 2.47 -31.06 1.66
N ASP A 321 3.56 -31.80 1.50
CA ASP A 321 4.96 -31.33 1.48
C ASP A 321 5.50 -31.05 0.07
N SER A 322 4.66 -31.22 -0.96
CA SER A 322 5.03 -30.88 -2.34
C SER A 322 4.78 -29.40 -2.63
N MET A 323 5.80 -28.71 -3.19
CA MET A 323 5.68 -27.35 -3.62
C MET A 323 5.16 -27.28 -5.06
N TYR A 324 4.17 -26.42 -5.30
CA TYR A 324 3.58 -26.19 -6.61
C TYR A 324 3.83 -24.75 -7.06
N VAL A 325 4.41 -24.59 -8.24
CA VAL A 325 4.55 -23.30 -8.90
C VAL A 325 3.63 -23.28 -10.11
N TRP A 326 2.65 -22.36 -10.15
CA TRP A 326 1.62 -22.37 -11.15
C TRP A 326 1.42 -20.96 -11.78
N PRO A 327 1.55 -20.88 -13.13
CA PRO A 327 2.11 -21.90 -14.03
C PRO A 327 3.59 -22.17 -13.72
N ASN A 328 4.18 -23.23 -14.28
CA ASN A 328 5.60 -23.51 -14.04
C ASN A 328 6.52 -22.39 -14.53
N THR A 329 6.12 -21.72 -15.57
CA THR A 329 6.82 -20.55 -16.12
C THR A 329 5.82 -19.48 -16.57
N TRP A 330 6.27 -18.23 -16.69
CA TRP A 330 5.50 -17.11 -17.25
C TRP A 330 4.91 -17.33 -18.63
N ARG A 331 5.50 -18.24 -19.41
CA ARG A 331 5.15 -18.50 -20.81
C ARG A 331 4.08 -19.55 -20.94
N GLU A 332 3.75 -20.25 -19.87
CA GLU A 332 2.75 -21.30 -19.86
C GLU A 332 1.40 -20.78 -19.43
N ARG A 333 0.38 -21.18 -20.14
CA ARG A 333 -1.00 -20.97 -19.75
C ARG A 333 -1.36 -22.01 -18.68
N PHE A 334 -1.97 -21.56 -17.60
CA PHE A 334 -2.42 -22.48 -16.57
C PHE A 334 -3.87 -22.92 -16.87
N ASP A 335 -4.01 -24.16 -17.31
CA ASP A 335 -5.29 -24.78 -17.71
C ASP A 335 -5.58 -26.00 -16.82
N ARG A 336 -5.77 -25.79 -15.50
CA ARG A 336 -6.37 -26.84 -14.67
C ARG A 336 -7.88 -26.67 -14.68
N PRO A 337 -8.63 -27.73 -15.09
CA PRO A 337 -10.09 -27.65 -15.24
C PRO A 337 -10.81 -27.40 -13.90
N GLU A 338 -10.21 -27.81 -12.77
CA GLU A 338 -10.80 -27.63 -11.45
C GLU A 338 -10.74 -26.19 -10.95
N HIS A 339 -9.82 -25.37 -11.47
CA HIS A 339 -9.56 -24.01 -10.99
C HIS A 339 -9.39 -23.92 -9.46
N LEU A 340 -8.67 -24.88 -8.88
CA LEU A 340 -8.45 -25.03 -7.44
C LEU A 340 -6.95 -25.05 -7.11
N CYS A 341 -6.57 -24.41 -6.01
CA CYS A 341 -5.20 -24.39 -5.48
C CYS A 341 -5.21 -24.98 -4.07
N SER A 342 -4.17 -25.74 -3.74
CA SER A 342 -4.05 -26.33 -2.40
C SER A 342 -4.01 -25.28 -1.29
N ALA A 343 -4.73 -25.53 -0.20
CA ALA A 343 -4.80 -24.64 0.95
C ALA A 343 -3.61 -24.76 1.93
N TYR A 344 -2.63 -25.62 1.65
CA TYR A 344 -1.49 -25.89 2.54
C TYR A 344 -0.37 -24.85 2.54
N ASP A 345 -0.53 -23.67 1.93
CA ASP A 345 0.56 -22.71 1.70
C ASP A 345 1.75 -23.33 0.95
N ASN A 346 1.48 -24.17 -0.01
CA ASN A 346 2.46 -24.89 -0.82
C ASN A 346 2.28 -24.64 -2.33
N CYS A 347 1.53 -23.60 -2.72
CA CYS A 347 1.29 -23.22 -4.09
C CYS A 347 1.49 -21.71 -4.28
N HIS A 348 2.30 -21.31 -5.23
CA HIS A 348 2.53 -19.91 -5.56
C HIS A 348 2.80 -19.71 -7.06
N VAL A 349 2.72 -18.48 -7.52
CA VAL A 349 3.07 -18.08 -8.90
C VAL A 349 4.60 -17.95 -9.07
N PRO A 350 5.13 -17.98 -10.31
CA PRO A 350 6.59 -17.96 -10.56
C PRO A 350 7.34 -16.77 -9.96
N TRP A 351 6.70 -15.63 -9.78
CA TRP A 351 7.29 -14.42 -9.16
C TRP A 351 7.08 -14.32 -7.66
N GLY A 352 6.25 -15.20 -7.12
CA GLY A 352 5.87 -15.20 -5.72
C GLY A 352 6.63 -16.22 -4.90
N SER A 353 6.24 -16.30 -3.64
CA SER A 353 6.69 -17.30 -2.67
C SER A 353 5.54 -17.69 -1.74
N THR A 354 5.75 -18.69 -0.89
CA THR A 354 4.79 -19.00 0.16
C THR A 354 4.77 -17.94 1.25
N HIS A 355 3.68 -17.88 2.01
CA HIS A 355 3.55 -16.93 3.12
C HIS A 355 4.62 -17.15 4.20
N GLU A 356 4.90 -18.41 4.52
CA GLU A 356 5.92 -18.76 5.52
C GLU A 356 7.32 -18.30 5.08
N VAL A 357 7.70 -18.52 3.82
CA VAL A 357 9.02 -18.12 3.30
C VAL A 357 9.19 -16.62 3.36
N THR A 358 8.25 -15.85 2.84
CA THR A 358 8.34 -14.37 2.86
C THR A 358 8.36 -13.83 4.28
N TRP A 359 7.45 -14.29 5.13
CA TRP A 359 7.36 -13.77 6.50
C TRP A 359 8.64 -14.05 7.30
N ARG A 360 9.22 -15.23 7.16
CA ARG A 360 10.50 -15.57 7.80
C ARG A 360 11.60 -14.58 7.41
N GLU A 361 11.72 -14.22 6.12
CA GLU A 361 12.73 -13.28 5.65
C GLU A 361 12.49 -11.87 6.20
N VAL A 362 11.26 -11.38 6.18
CA VAL A 362 10.90 -10.06 6.72
C VAL A 362 11.11 -10.00 8.24
N LYS A 363 10.74 -11.06 8.96
CA LYS A 363 10.85 -11.14 10.43
C LYS A 363 12.30 -11.12 10.90
N ARG A 364 13.21 -11.82 10.21
CA ARG A 364 14.61 -11.95 10.62
C ARG A 364 15.47 -10.71 10.35
N LEU A 365 15.04 -9.82 9.44
CA LEU A 365 15.82 -8.66 9.00
C LEU A 365 15.26 -7.38 9.65
N PRO A 366 15.98 -6.79 10.64
CA PRO A 366 15.46 -5.63 11.39
C PRO A 366 15.26 -4.38 10.52
N TYR A 367 16.15 -4.16 9.54
CA TYR A 367 16.10 -3.01 8.63
C TYR A 367 14.97 -3.09 7.58
N VAL A 368 14.37 -4.25 7.36
CA VAL A 368 13.16 -4.35 6.54
C VAL A 368 12.00 -3.79 7.35
N SER A 369 11.47 -2.63 6.96
CA SER A 369 10.46 -1.91 7.73
C SER A 369 9.15 -2.70 7.89
N GLY A 370 8.91 -3.66 7.03
CA GLY A 370 7.77 -4.57 7.05
C GLY A 370 7.34 -4.97 5.66
N MET A 371 6.13 -5.53 5.54
CA MET A 371 5.62 -6.02 4.28
C MET A 371 4.13 -5.77 4.11
N PHE A 372 3.69 -5.77 2.85
CA PHE A 372 2.30 -5.86 2.44
C PHE A 372 2.08 -7.15 1.66
N ILE A 373 1.14 -7.97 2.12
CA ILE A 373 0.84 -9.26 1.51
C ILE A 373 -0.06 -9.06 0.29
N TRP A 374 0.25 -9.66 -0.83
CA TRP A 374 -0.65 -9.81 -1.97
C TRP A 374 -1.45 -11.09 -1.85
N THR A 375 -2.73 -11.06 -1.39
CA THR A 375 -3.53 -9.91 -0.94
C THR A 375 -4.31 -10.24 0.33
N GLY A 376 -4.95 -9.24 0.93
CA GLY A 376 -5.82 -9.48 2.10
C GLY A 376 -7.04 -10.32 1.75
N PHE A 377 -7.70 -10.01 0.63
CA PHE A 377 -8.90 -10.71 0.15
C PHE A 377 -8.70 -11.21 -1.29
N ASP A 378 -9.34 -12.31 -1.63
CA ASP A 378 -9.60 -12.61 -3.03
C ASP A 378 -10.41 -11.47 -3.65
N TYR A 379 -10.19 -11.19 -4.92
CA TYR A 379 -10.81 -10.06 -5.62
C TYR A 379 -11.28 -10.48 -7.02
N LEU A 380 -12.23 -9.73 -7.56
CA LEU A 380 -12.80 -9.94 -8.87
C LEU A 380 -12.01 -9.23 -9.97
N GLY A 381 -12.10 -9.74 -11.20
CA GLY A 381 -11.62 -9.07 -12.40
C GLY A 381 -10.25 -9.50 -12.90
N GLU A 382 -9.36 -10.00 -12.03
CA GLU A 382 -8.03 -10.50 -12.40
C GLU A 382 -7.82 -11.92 -11.86
N PRO A 383 -8.16 -12.95 -12.66
CA PRO A 383 -8.12 -14.33 -12.18
C PRO A 383 -6.75 -14.99 -12.29
N THR A 384 -5.67 -14.25 -12.50
CA THR A 384 -4.30 -14.79 -12.59
C THR A 384 -4.02 -15.80 -11.47
N PRO A 385 -3.44 -16.97 -11.74
CA PRO A 385 -2.87 -17.43 -13.03
C PRO A 385 -3.89 -18.10 -13.95
N TYR A 386 -5.14 -18.17 -13.57
CA TYR A 386 -6.19 -18.75 -14.37
C TYR A 386 -6.68 -17.78 -15.45
N TRP A 387 -7.33 -18.34 -16.45
CA TRP A 387 -7.97 -17.62 -17.54
C TRP A 387 -9.49 -17.80 -17.47
N TRP A 388 -10.20 -17.20 -18.41
CA TRP A 388 -11.62 -17.47 -18.58
C TRP A 388 -11.89 -18.98 -18.60
N PRO A 389 -12.88 -19.53 -17.85
CA PRO A 389 -13.99 -18.80 -17.18
C PRO A 389 -13.76 -18.37 -15.75
N SER A 390 -12.57 -18.50 -15.19
CA SER A 390 -12.27 -17.98 -13.85
C SER A 390 -12.43 -16.47 -13.79
N ARG A 391 -12.90 -15.93 -12.68
CA ARG A 391 -13.23 -14.52 -12.54
C ARG A 391 -12.66 -13.88 -11.27
N SER A 392 -12.15 -14.69 -10.38
CA SER A 392 -11.62 -14.28 -9.07
C SER A 392 -10.17 -14.71 -8.95
N SER A 393 -9.38 -13.89 -8.25
CA SER A 393 -8.06 -14.30 -7.78
C SER A 393 -8.16 -15.36 -6.69
N PHE A 394 -7.00 -15.98 -6.38
CA PHE A 394 -6.83 -16.94 -5.29
C PHE A 394 -5.71 -16.52 -4.33
N PHE A 395 -5.25 -15.27 -4.46
CA PHE A 395 -4.15 -14.71 -3.66
C PHE A 395 -4.57 -14.26 -2.26
N GLY A 396 -5.85 -14.06 -2.02
CA GLY A 396 -6.37 -13.54 -0.75
C GLY A 396 -6.08 -14.47 0.43
N ILE A 397 -5.73 -13.89 1.57
CA ILE A 397 -5.70 -14.58 2.88
C ILE A 397 -7.12 -14.92 3.33
N VAL A 398 -8.07 -14.16 2.83
CA VAL A 398 -9.51 -14.28 3.07
C VAL A 398 -10.20 -14.43 1.72
N ASP A 399 -11.23 -15.26 1.64
CA ASP A 399 -11.99 -15.44 0.40
C ASP A 399 -12.93 -14.26 0.09
N LEU A 400 -13.56 -14.28 -1.09
CA LEU A 400 -14.51 -13.23 -1.53
C LEU A 400 -15.68 -13.00 -0.57
N ALA A 401 -16.07 -14.01 0.20
CA ALA A 401 -17.16 -13.91 1.18
C ALA A 401 -16.70 -13.32 2.52
N GLY A 402 -15.39 -13.13 2.67
CA GLY A 402 -14.79 -12.66 3.91
C GLY A 402 -14.62 -13.77 4.94
N ILE A 403 -14.38 -15.00 4.48
CA ILE A 403 -14.09 -16.16 5.36
C ILE A 403 -12.59 -16.43 5.31
N PRO A 404 -11.90 -16.49 6.47
CA PRO A 404 -10.47 -16.73 6.54
C PRO A 404 -10.06 -18.07 5.90
N LYS A 405 -8.92 -18.08 5.21
CA LYS A 405 -8.19 -19.29 4.80
C LYS A 405 -7.21 -19.71 5.90
N ASP A 406 -6.62 -20.89 5.81
CA ASP A 406 -5.78 -21.42 6.91
C ASP A 406 -4.59 -20.52 7.24
N VAL A 407 -3.98 -19.89 6.25
CA VAL A 407 -2.85 -18.97 6.42
C VAL A 407 -3.18 -17.71 7.25
N TYR A 408 -4.45 -17.32 7.31
CA TYR A 408 -4.90 -16.24 8.20
C TYR A 408 -4.50 -16.52 9.65
N TYR A 409 -4.70 -17.76 10.10
CA TYR A 409 -4.41 -18.15 11.47
C TYR A 409 -2.90 -18.29 11.75
N MET A 410 -2.09 -18.58 10.72
CA MET A 410 -0.63 -18.48 10.81
C MET A 410 -0.22 -17.04 11.11
N TYR A 411 -0.70 -16.07 10.33
CA TYR A 411 -0.40 -14.66 10.60
C TYR A 411 -0.96 -14.18 11.94
N GLN A 412 -2.18 -14.60 12.31
CA GLN A 412 -2.75 -14.25 13.60
C GLN A 412 -1.87 -14.73 14.76
N SER A 413 -1.30 -15.91 14.66
CA SER A 413 -0.38 -16.45 15.67
C SER A 413 0.96 -15.72 15.75
N GLU A 414 1.41 -15.12 14.63
CA GLU A 414 2.67 -14.40 14.52
C GLU A 414 2.54 -12.89 14.82
N TRP A 415 1.36 -12.31 14.54
CA TRP A 415 1.12 -10.88 14.55
C TRP A 415 0.29 -10.40 15.75
N THR A 416 -0.21 -11.31 16.57
CA THR A 416 -0.96 -10.99 17.80
C THR A 416 -0.36 -11.67 19.02
N ASP A 417 -0.67 -11.15 20.20
CA ASP A 417 -0.31 -11.76 21.47
C ASP A 417 -1.39 -12.77 21.95
N THR A 418 -2.46 -12.96 21.18
CA THR A 418 -3.56 -13.86 21.50
C THR A 418 -3.18 -15.28 21.12
N PRO A 419 -3.30 -16.27 22.03
CA PRO A 419 -3.07 -17.66 21.67
C PRO A 419 -4.01 -18.13 20.57
N VAL A 420 -3.45 -18.76 19.53
CA VAL A 420 -4.19 -19.28 18.38
C VAL A 420 -4.10 -20.79 18.36
N LEU A 421 -5.25 -21.47 18.20
CA LEU A 421 -5.32 -22.88 17.90
C LEU A 421 -6.19 -23.06 16.66
N HIS A 422 -5.58 -23.51 15.58
CA HIS A 422 -6.26 -23.79 14.32
C HIS A 422 -5.86 -25.18 13.82
N LEU A 423 -6.83 -26.00 13.49
CA LEU A 423 -6.63 -27.39 13.03
C LEU A 423 -7.12 -27.55 11.59
N PHE A 424 -6.25 -28.07 10.75
CA PHE A 424 -6.55 -28.38 9.35
C PHE A 424 -5.70 -29.59 8.87
N PRO A 425 -6.08 -30.29 7.80
CA PRO A 425 -7.30 -30.10 7.01
C PRO A 425 -8.54 -30.49 7.78
N HIS A 426 -9.69 -30.05 7.27
CA HIS A 426 -10.96 -30.62 7.70
C HIS A 426 -10.96 -32.11 7.42
N TRP A 427 -11.27 -32.92 8.43
CA TRP A 427 -11.59 -34.32 8.21
C TRP A 427 -13.04 -34.41 7.73
N ASN A 428 -13.28 -35.00 6.59
CA ASN A 428 -14.59 -35.32 6.05
C ASN A 428 -14.84 -36.80 6.23
#